data_6670dbddda393374aa6f360ba510a18c
#
_entry.id   6670dbddda393374aa6f360ba510a18c
#
_cell.length_a   1.000
_cell.length_b   1.000
_cell.length_c   1.000
_cell.angle_alpha   90.00
_cell.angle_beta   90.00
_cell.angle_gamma   90.00
#
_symmetry.space_group_name_H-M   'P 1'
#
loop_
_entity.id
_entity.type
_entity.pdbx_description
1 polymer ?
#
loop_
_entity_poly.entity_id
_entity_poly.type
_entity_poly.pdbx_seq_one_letter_code
_entity_poly.pdbx_strand_id
1 'polypeptide(L)'
;MGRKTFADVQEFLKGKVILVANRGIPARRICRSIRERFDAVAAMTATDVDKTAPAAATAQELILLGNEPRAYLDIDAIIDKAKRRGVVGIHPGWGFASEDTRFPRRCKEADITFIGATAEAMNLLGNKVQARAVARRLGIPVVPGSDGAVDMATARTLIKEIGLPIMLKAEGGGGGRGIFAIHNEAELDDAFFKASSMAQASFGNPRLFVEKFLADVRHIEIQVIADMYGNVFAFDERDCTVQRNHQKLIEITPSPWKGVTPELRERLKDYARRLVRDVGYHSLATVEFLITPDGEPYLIEVNTRLQVEHGITECRYGI
;
A
#
# COMPACT_ATOMS: atom_id res chain seq x y z
N MET A 1 1.44 -16.38 25.15
CA MET A 1 2.40 -15.29 25.39
C MET A 1 1.64 -14.07 25.90
N GLY A 2 2.04 -13.50 27.09
CA GLY A 2 1.42 -12.27 27.61
C GLY A 2 1.63 -11.09 26.67
N ARG A 3 0.70 -10.11 26.69
CA ARG A 3 0.86 -8.84 25.95
C ARG A 3 2.11 -8.14 26.46
N LYS A 4 3.04 -7.81 25.55
CA LYS A 4 4.20 -6.99 25.86
C LYS A 4 3.79 -5.52 25.94
N THR A 5 4.29 -4.82 26.92
CA THR A 5 4.15 -3.37 27.04
C THR A 5 5.13 -2.65 26.10
N PHE A 6 4.94 -1.35 25.92
CA PHE A 6 5.91 -0.54 25.17
C PHE A 6 7.32 -0.57 25.81
N ALA A 7 7.37 -0.55 27.15
CA ALA A 7 8.62 -0.66 27.89
C ALA A 7 9.33 -1.99 27.67
N ASP A 8 8.58 -3.11 27.61
CA ASP A 8 9.16 -4.43 27.28
C ASP A 8 9.78 -4.44 25.89
N VAL A 9 9.16 -3.77 24.93
CA VAL A 9 9.68 -3.66 23.55
C VAL A 9 10.92 -2.77 23.53
N GLN A 10 10.93 -1.65 24.26
CA GLN A 10 12.09 -0.78 24.37
C GLN A 10 13.29 -1.53 24.96
N GLU A 11 13.10 -2.22 26.07
CA GLU A 11 14.17 -3.00 26.71
C GLU A 11 14.67 -4.14 25.80
N PHE A 12 13.75 -4.84 25.11
CA PHE A 12 14.13 -5.87 24.14
C PHE A 12 14.96 -5.32 22.97
N LEU A 13 14.64 -4.12 22.47
CA LEU A 13 15.31 -3.53 21.30
C LEU A 13 16.58 -2.76 21.63
N LYS A 14 16.83 -2.46 22.90
CA LYS A 14 17.98 -1.68 23.34
C LYS A 14 19.28 -2.24 22.79
N GLY A 15 20.04 -1.39 22.09
CA GLY A 15 21.31 -1.73 21.46
C GLY A 15 21.22 -2.71 20.28
N LYS A 16 20.03 -3.21 19.92
CA LYS A 16 19.86 -4.10 18.76
C LYS A 16 19.78 -3.31 17.46
N VAL A 17 20.22 -3.93 16.38
CA VAL A 17 20.22 -3.31 15.06
C VAL A 17 18.90 -3.54 14.35
N ILE A 18 18.22 -2.46 13.97
CA ILE A 18 17.05 -2.47 13.12
C ILE A 18 17.41 -1.83 11.77
N LEU A 19 17.15 -2.55 10.69
CA LEU A 19 17.43 -2.08 9.33
C LEU A 19 16.20 -1.39 8.74
N VAL A 20 16.38 -0.21 8.20
CA VAL A 20 15.44 0.44 7.29
C VAL A 20 15.86 0.12 5.86
N ALA A 21 15.16 -0.82 5.22
CA ALA A 21 15.43 -1.24 3.85
C ALA A 21 14.82 -0.23 2.85
N ASN A 22 15.30 1.00 2.92
CA ASN A 22 14.79 2.12 2.12
C ASN A 22 15.83 3.26 2.11
N ARG A 23 15.49 4.36 1.43
CA ARG A 23 16.28 5.59 1.34
C ARG A 23 15.41 6.84 1.51
N GLY A 24 16.02 8.02 1.48
CA GLY A 24 15.30 9.29 1.44
C GLY A 24 14.41 9.57 2.67
N ILE A 25 13.25 10.18 2.43
CA ILE A 25 12.34 10.63 3.48
C ILE A 25 11.86 9.48 4.40
N PRO A 26 11.37 8.32 3.87
CA PRO A 26 10.94 7.24 4.76
C PRO A 26 12.06 6.72 5.66
N ALA A 27 13.25 6.51 5.08
CA ALA A 27 14.38 6.02 5.86
C ALA A 27 14.76 7.00 6.96
N ARG A 28 14.83 8.30 6.65
CA ARG A 28 15.10 9.35 7.63
C ARG A 28 14.10 9.33 8.79
N ARG A 29 12.80 9.29 8.47
CA ARG A 29 11.72 9.33 9.47
C ARG A 29 11.75 8.10 10.38
N ILE A 30 11.94 6.91 9.79
CA ILE A 30 11.97 5.64 10.52
C ILE A 30 13.24 5.52 11.36
N CYS A 31 14.42 5.84 10.82
CA CYS A 31 15.67 5.84 11.58
C CYS A 31 15.61 6.75 12.80
N ARG A 32 14.99 7.92 12.65
CA ARG A 32 14.76 8.84 13.78
C ARG A 32 13.92 8.19 14.87
N SER A 33 12.81 7.53 14.53
CA SER A 33 11.96 6.84 15.50
C SER A 33 12.69 5.71 16.21
N ILE A 34 13.49 4.90 15.48
CA ILE A 34 14.26 3.81 16.04
C ILE A 34 15.22 4.33 17.12
N ARG A 35 15.93 5.40 16.83
CA ARG A 35 16.90 6.00 17.75
C ARG A 35 16.25 6.67 18.95
N GLU A 36 15.23 7.51 18.70
CA GLU A 36 14.64 8.37 19.74
C GLU A 36 13.68 7.62 20.66
N ARG A 37 13.05 6.53 20.16
CA ARG A 37 11.99 5.84 20.90
C ARG A 37 12.44 4.50 21.49
N PHE A 38 13.42 3.83 20.90
CA PHE A 38 13.76 2.45 21.26
C PHE A 38 15.21 2.26 21.76
N ASP A 39 16.03 3.30 21.74
CA ASP A 39 17.48 3.20 22.06
C ASP A 39 18.15 2.04 21.27
N ALA A 40 17.68 1.81 20.05
CA ALA A 40 18.15 0.79 19.14
C ALA A 40 19.09 1.42 18.10
N VAL A 41 19.95 0.61 17.51
CA VAL A 41 20.84 1.03 16.43
C VAL A 41 20.06 1.07 15.12
N ALA A 42 19.89 2.26 14.54
CA ALA A 42 19.26 2.43 13.24
C ALA A 42 20.30 2.20 12.14
N ALA A 43 20.15 1.11 11.38
CA ALA A 43 20.84 0.88 10.13
C ALA A 43 19.94 1.25 8.94
N MET A 44 20.53 1.70 7.83
CA MET A 44 19.82 2.04 6.61
C MET A 44 20.52 1.43 5.40
N THR A 45 19.74 0.94 4.42
CA THR A 45 20.32 0.57 3.12
C THR A 45 20.71 1.81 2.34
N ALA A 46 21.83 1.75 1.63
CA ALA A 46 22.26 2.83 0.74
C ALA A 46 22.98 2.27 -0.48
N THR A 47 22.75 2.88 -1.65
CA THR A 47 23.67 2.76 -2.79
C THR A 47 24.80 3.76 -2.67
N ASP A 48 25.81 3.65 -3.54
CA ASP A 48 26.92 4.60 -3.52
C ASP A 48 26.50 6.05 -3.76
N VAL A 49 25.41 6.26 -4.49
CA VAL A 49 24.82 7.59 -4.71
C VAL A 49 24.13 8.10 -3.44
N ASP A 50 23.45 7.23 -2.71
CA ASP A 50 22.63 7.62 -1.55
C ASP A 50 23.40 7.71 -0.24
N LYS A 51 24.63 7.16 -0.16
CA LYS A 51 25.43 7.13 1.09
C LYS A 51 25.79 8.50 1.65
N THR A 52 25.75 9.53 0.81
CA THR A 52 26.02 10.93 1.20
C THR A 52 24.73 11.77 1.28
N ALA A 53 23.57 11.18 1.00
CA ALA A 53 22.29 11.89 1.07
C ALA A 53 21.94 12.28 2.53
N PRO A 54 21.17 13.36 2.76
CA PRO A 54 20.77 13.79 4.11
C PRO A 54 20.11 12.72 4.97
N ALA A 55 19.43 11.76 4.35
CA ALA A 55 18.82 10.63 5.06
C ALA A 55 19.89 9.72 5.68
N ALA A 56 21.01 9.50 5.00
CA ALA A 56 22.11 8.66 5.48
C ALA A 56 22.70 9.17 6.79
N ALA A 57 22.77 10.48 6.97
CA ALA A 57 23.25 11.11 8.21
C ALA A 57 22.36 10.85 9.43
N THR A 58 21.13 10.37 9.24
CA THR A 58 20.24 10.03 10.36
C THR A 58 20.38 8.59 10.82
N ALA A 59 20.94 7.71 10.01
CA ALA A 59 21.30 6.35 10.41
C ALA A 59 22.62 6.34 11.17
N GLN A 60 22.75 5.40 12.11
CA GLN A 60 24.03 5.15 12.79
C GLN A 60 24.92 4.24 11.95
N GLU A 61 24.33 3.46 11.06
CA GLU A 61 25.03 2.53 10.20
C GLU A 61 24.44 2.49 8.80
N LEU A 62 25.29 2.28 7.80
CA LEU A 62 24.88 2.08 6.41
C LEU A 62 25.19 0.66 5.96
N ILE A 63 24.21 -0.01 5.38
CA ILE A 63 24.39 -1.27 4.69
C ILE A 63 24.43 -0.97 3.18
N LEU A 64 25.64 -0.98 2.62
CA LEU A 64 25.85 -0.62 1.23
C LEU A 64 25.37 -1.74 0.29
N LEU A 65 24.56 -1.36 -0.69
CA LEU A 65 23.98 -2.26 -1.69
C LEU A 65 24.76 -2.30 -3.01
N GLY A 66 25.75 -1.41 -3.18
CA GLY A 66 26.50 -1.22 -4.44
C GLY A 66 25.96 -0.05 -5.26
N ASN A 67 26.27 -0.03 -6.55
CA ASN A 67 26.04 1.15 -7.42
C ASN A 67 24.68 1.14 -8.12
N GLU A 68 24.04 -0.02 -8.25
CA GLU A 68 22.86 -0.18 -9.06
C GLU A 68 21.60 0.38 -8.37
N PRO A 69 20.83 1.27 -9.00
CA PRO A 69 19.59 1.78 -8.42
C PRO A 69 18.57 0.69 -8.09
N ARG A 70 18.59 -0.43 -8.83
CA ARG A 70 17.72 -1.60 -8.60
C ARG A 70 18.13 -2.46 -7.42
N ALA A 71 19.29 -2.21 -6.80
CA ALA A 71 19.76 -2.96 -5.62
C ALA A 71 18.79 -2.89 -4.44
N TYR A 72 17.96 -1.84 -4.35
CA TYR A 72 16.86 -1.76 -3.36
C TYR A 72 15.73 -2.78 -3.58
N LEU A 73 15.68 -3.44 -4.74
CA LEU A 73 14.72 -4.50 -5.08
C LEU A 73 15.30 -5.90 -4.87
N ASP A 74 16.60 -6.01 -4.60
CA ASP A 74 17.27 -7.29 -4.35
C ASP A 74 17.11 -7.70 -2.90
N ILE A 75 15.96 -8.34 -2.63
CA ILE A 75 15.58 -8.80 -1.29
C ILE A 75 16.64 -9.77 -0.72
N ASP A 76 17.17 -10.68 -1.54
CA ASP A 76 18.11 -11.68 -1.09
C ASP A 76 19.43 -11.04 -0.65
N ALA A 77 19.97 -10.12 -1.44
CA ALA A 77 21.16 -9.36 -1.06
C ALA A 77 20.95 -8.51 0.20
N ILE A 78 19.76 -7.91 0.36
CA ILE A 78 19.42 -7.14 1.56
C ILE A 78 19.40 -8.04 2.79
N ILE A 79 18.73 -9.21 2.71
CA ILE A 79 18.65 -10.18 3.80
C ILE A 79 20.03 -10.72 4.19
N ASP A 80 20.85 -11.11 3.21
CA ASP A 80 22.19 -11.62 3.46
C ASP A 80 23.10 -10.61 4.18
N LYS A 81 23.03 -9.34 3.77
CA LYS A 81 23.77 -8.26 4.44
C LYS A 81 23.22 -7.97 5.82
N ALA A 82 21.90 -7.97 6.00
CA ALA A 82 21.23 -7.78 7.28
C ALA A 82 21.64 -8.88 8.29
N LYS A 83 21.64 -10.13 7.84
CA LYS A 83 22.04 -11.29 8.67
C LYS A 83 23.49 -11.20 9.15
N ARG A 84 24.42 -10.87 8.24
CA ARG A 84 25.84 -10.68 8.58
C ARG A 84 26.05 -9.56 9.61
N ARG A 85 25.16 -8.56 9.61
CA ARG A 85 25.24 -7.42 10.56
C ARG A 85 24.52 -7.70 11.87
N GLY A 86 23.81 -8.81 12.03
CA GLY A 86 23.06 -9.13 13.24
C GLY A 86 21.78 -8.29 13.38
N VAL A 87 21.16 -7.92 12.26
CA VAL A 87 19.88 -7.20 12.23
C VAL A 87 18.78 -8.09 12.80
N VAL A 88 17.99 -7.57 13.75
CA VAL A 88 16.88 -8.29 14.37
C VAL A 88 15.52 -7.96 13.77
N GLY A 89 15.41 -6.84 13.07
CA GLY A 89 14.17 -6.39 12.42
C GLY A 89 14.44 -5.54 11.20
N ILE A 90 13.57 -5.65 10.18
CA ILE A 90 13.66 -4.88 8.94
C ILE A 90 12.34 -4.13 8.72
N HIS A 91 12.42 -2.81 8.55
CA HIS A 91 11.30 -1.96 8.13
C HIS A 91 11.46 -1.60 6.65
N PRO A 92 10.50 -1.94 5.78
CA PRO A 92 10.63 -1.71 4.33
C PRO A 92 10.35 -0.26 3.90
N GLY A 93 9.72 0.57 4.75
CA GLY A 93 9.24 1.90 4.37
C GLY A 93 8.09 1.82 3.37
N TRP A 94 8.17 2.62 2.28
CA TRP A 94 7.26 2.57 1.14
C TRP A 94 8.02 2.50 -0.18
N GLY A 95 7.36 2.06 -1.27
CA GLY A 95 8.02 1.83 -2.55
C GLY A 95 8.99 0.65 -2.52
N PHE A 96 9.82 0.50 -3.55
CA PHE A 96 10.74 -0.63 -3.69
C PHE A 96 10.05 -1.98 -3.43
N ALA A 97 10.58 -2.77 -2.50
CA ALA A 97 10.08 -4.08 -2.14
C ALA A 97 9.06 -4.08 -0.98
N SER A 98 8.52 -2.92 -0.58
CA SER A 98 7.64 -2.82 0.60
C SER A 98 6.32 -3.59 0.49
N GLU A 99 5.87 -3.91 -0.72
CA GLU A 99 4.66 -4.70 -1.01
C GLU A 99 5.00 -6.06 -1.66
N ASP A 100 6.27 -6.42 -1.72
CA ASP A 100 6.69 -7.72 -2.23
C ASP A 100 6.56 -8.80 -1.16
N THR A 101 5.64 -9.74 -1.36
CA THR A 101 5.35 -10.82 -0.40
C THR A 101 6.52 -11.77 -0.15
N ARG A 102 7.56 -11.75 -0.99
CA ARG A 102 8.81 -12.49 -0.75
C ARG A 102 9.57 -11.92 0.42
N PHE A 103 9.50 -10.60 0.66
CA PHE A 103 10.29 -9.95 1.71
C PHE A 103 9.96 -10.47 3.11
N PRO A 104 8.71 -10.48 3.60
CA PRO A 104 8.39 -11.06 4.89
C PRO A 104 8.71 -12.56 4.98
N ARG A 105 8.59 -13.33 3.88
CA ARG A 105 8.99 -14.75 3.85
C ARG A 105 10.48 -14.92 4.05
N ARG A 106 11.30 -14.17 3.30
CA ARG A 106 12.75 -14.22 3.41
C ARG A 106 13.25 -13.73 4.77
N CYS A 107 12.60 -12.72 5.36
CA CYS A 107 12.88 -12.29 6.73
C CYS A 107 12.64 -13.44 7.72
N LYS A 108 11.48 -14.12 7.62
CA LYS A 108 11.13 -15.26 8.48
C LYS A 108 12.13 -16.40 8.36
N GLU A 109 12.56 -16.77 7.14
CA GLU A 109 13.57 -17.80 6.90
C GLU A 109 14.94 -17.44 7.48
N ALA A 110 15.25 -16.14 7.59
CA ALA A 110 16.50 -15.63 8.14
C ALA A 110 16.45 -15.36 9.66
N ASP A 111 15.33 -15.64 10.33
CA ASP A 111 15.02 -15.30 11.73
C ASP A 111 15.14 -13.80 12.01
N ILE A 112 14.69 -12.99 11.05
CA ILE A 112 14.63 -11.53 11.15
C ILE A 112 13.15 -11.12 11.17
N THR A 113 12.77 -10.24 12.11
CA THR A 113 11.39 -9.72 12.14
C THR A 113 11.15 -8.75 10.99
N PHE A 114 10.18 -9.06 10.11
CA PHE A 114 9.68 -8.08 9.16
C PHE A 114 8.72 -7.11 9.87
N ILE A 115 9.06 -5.83 9.91
CA ILE A 115 8.22 -4.78 10.53
C ILE A 115 7.19 -4.32 9.49
N GLY A 116 6.17 -5.13 9.34
CA GLY A 116 5.13 -5.03 8.33
C GLY A 116 4.14 -6.18 8.48
N ALA A 117 3.25 -6.36 7.52
CA ALA A 117 2.28 -7.44 7.51
C ALA A 117 2.91 -8.79 7.13
N THR A 118 2.18 -9.88 7.38
CA THR A 118 2.56 -11.21 6.86
C THR A 118 2.44 -11.25 5.33
N ALA A 119 3.18 -12.15 4.71
CA ALA A 119 3.11 -12.37 3.26
C ALA A 119 1.69 -12.74 2.79
N GLU A 120 0.99 -13.53 3.60
CA GLU A 120 -0.38 -13.99 3.33
C GLU A 120 -1.37 -12.81 3.35
N ALA A 121 -1.34 -11.98 4.40
CA ALA A 121 -2.20 -10.81 4.53
C ALA A 121 -1.88 -9.75 3.46
N MET A 122 -0.59 -9.54 3.15
CA MET A 122 -0.17 -8.68 2.04
C MET A 122 -0.71 -9.17 0.69
N ASN A 123 -0.68 -10.48 0.44
CA ASN A 123 -1.19 -11.05 -0.80
C ASN A 123 -2.71 -10.89 -0.92
N LEU A 124 -3.45 -11.11 0.18
CA LEU A 124 -4.91 -11.01 0.19
C LEU A 124 -5.40 -9.58 -0.03
N LEU A 125 -4.78 -8.59 0.60
CA LEU A 125 -5.24 -7.20 0.51
C LEU A 125 -4.51 -6.38 -0.57
N GLY A 126 -3.24 -6.67 -0.85
CA GLY A 126 -2.46 -5.96 -1.87
C GLY A 126 -2.80 -6.40 -3.30
N ASN A 127 -3.32 -7.62 -3.49
CA ASN A 127 -3.81 -8.06 -4.79
C ASN A 127 -5.24 -7.55 -5.01
N LYS A 128 -5.45 -6.74 -6.05
CA LYS A 128 -6.74 -6.08 -6.32
C LYS A 128 -7.90 -7.06 -6.46
N VAL A 129 -7.69 -8.19 -7.12
CA VAL A 129 -8.74 -9.22 -7.32
C VAL A 129 -9.11 -9.87 -5.99
N GLN A 130 -8.10 -10.25 -5.20
CA GLN A 130 -8.32 -10.86 -3.89
C GLN A 130 -8.96 -9.87 -2.89
N ALA A 131 -8.47 -8.63 -2.83
CA ALA A 131 -9.04 -7.59 -1.97
C ALA A 131 -10.52 -7.32 -2.29
N ARG A 132 -10.89 -7.29 -3.58
CA ARG A 132 -12.29 -7.16 -4.02
C ARG A 132 -13.14 -8.37 -3.59
N ALA A 133 -12.61 -9.59 -3.70
CA ALA A 133 -13.31 -10.80 -3.26
C ALA A 133 -13.54 -10.79 -1.74
N VAL A 134 -12.54 -10.40 -0.96
CA VAL A 134 -12.67 -10.21 0.51
C VAL A 134 -13.72 -9.15 0.81
N ALA A 135 -13.67 -8.00 0.13
CA ALA A 135 -14.63 -6.91 0.33
C ALA A 135 -16.07 -7.34 0.06
N ARG A 136 -16.32 -8.01 -1.08
CA ARG A 136 -17.67 -8.53 -1.41
C ARG A 136 -18.19 -9.50 -0.36
N ARG A 137 -17.36 -10.44 0.11
CA ARG A 137 -17.72 -11.38 1.17
C ARG A 137 -18.09 -10.68 2.47
N LEU A 138 -17.47 -9.56 2.74
CA LEU A 138 -17.77 -8.70 3.90
C LEU A 138 -18.92 -7.71 3.66
N GLY A 139 -19.56 -7.71 2.49
CA GLY A 139 -20.59 -6.73 2.15
C GLY A 139 -20.07 -5.30 2.03
N ILE A 140 -18.79 -5.12 1.68
CA ILE A 140 -18.18 -3.83 1.42
C ILE A 140 -18.31 -3.54 -0.07
N PRO A 141 -18.91 -2.41 -0.48
CA PRO A 141 -19.08 -2.09 -1.88
C PRO A 141 -17.75 -2.00 -2.64
N VAL A 142 -17.71 -2.59 -3.81
CA VAL A 142 -16.60 -2.48 -4.77
C VAL A 142 -17.12 -1.95 -6.09
N VAL A 143 -16.30 -1.24 -6.85
CA VAL A 143 -16.71 -0.73 -8.16
C VAL A 143 -17.26 -1.87 -9.01
N PRO A 144 -18.47 -1.76 -9.61
CA PRO A 144 -19.00 -2.80 -10.49
C PRO A 144 -18.02 -3.14 -11.61
N GLY A 145 -17.86 -4.43 -11.91
CA GLY A 145 -16.89 -4.86 -12.93
C GLY A 145 -16.62 -6.35 -12.87
N SER A 146 -15.55 -6.80 -13.56
CA SER A 146 -15.17 -8.20 -13.62
C SER A 146 -14.61 -8.73 -12.29
N ASP A 147 -14.75 -10.04 -12.08
CA ASP A 147 -14.17 -10.72 -10.92
C ASP A 147 -12.68 -11.06 -11.08
N GLY A 148 -12.14 -10.82 -12.25
CA GLY A 148 -10.75 -11.08 -12.59
C GLY A 148 -10.45 -10.61 -14.00
N ALA A 149 -9.35 -11.13 -14.55
CA ALA A 149 -8.98 -10.83 -15.93
C ALA A 149 -10.03 -11.33 -16.92
N VAL A 150 -10.25 -10.54 -17.95
CA VAL A 150 -11.22 -10.82 -19.00
C VAL A 150 -10.56 -10.90 -20.38
N ASP A 151 -11.18 -11.68 -21.24
CA ASP A 151 -10.95 -11.59 -22.68
C ASP A 151 -11.90 -10.55 -23.33
N MET A 152 -11.72 -10.32 -24.62
CA MET A 152 -12.51 -9.35 -25.37
C MET A 152 -14.02 -9.69 -25.37
N ALA A 153 -14.37 -10.97 -25.48
CA ALA A 153 -15.77 -11.40 -25.51
C ALA A 153 -16.47 -11.13 -24.16
N THR A 154 -15.78 -11.45 -23.07
CA THR A 154 -16.23 -11.17 -21.70
C THR A 154 -16.34 -9.66 -21.47
N ALA A 155 -15.37 -8.85 -21.94
CA ALA A 155 -15.42 -7.41 -21.83
C ALA A 155 -16.66 -6.81 -22.53
N ARG A 156 -17.00 -7.29 -23.72
CA ARG A 156 -18.22 -6.87 -24.43
C ARG A 156 -19.51 -7.24 -23.70
N THR A 157 -19.53 -8.42 -23.08
CA THR A 157 -20.70 -8.84 -22.27
C THR A 157 -20.87 -7.94 -21.06
N LEU A 158 -19.77 -7.68 -20.33
CA LEU A 158 -19.79 -6.81 -19.16
C LEU A 158 -20.21 -5.36 -19.49
N ILE A 159 -19.79 -4.82 -20.63
CA ILE A 159 -20.25 -3.49 -21.07
C ILE A 159 -21.77 -3.43 -21.19
N LYS A 160 -22.41 -4.50 -21.69
CA LYS A 160 -23.87 -4.55 -21.80
C LYS A 160 -24.56 -4.64 -20.43
N GLU A 161 -23.92 -5.30 -19.47
CA GLU A 161 -24.46 -5.48 -18.10
C GLU A 161 -24.29 -4.23 -17.24
N ILE A 162 -23.06 -3.64 -17.21
CA ILE A 162 -22.76 -2.52 -16.33
C ILE A 162 -22.87 -1.15 -17.01
N GLY A 163 -23.06 -1.13 -18.33
CA GLY A 163 -23.16 0.08 -19.14
C GLY A 163 -21.84 0.84 -19.30
N LEU A 164 -21.79 1.67 -20.33
CA LEU A 164 -20.70 2.64 -20.54
C LEU A 164 -20.89 3.89 -19.66
N PRO A 165 -19.84 4.65 -19.37
CA PRO A 165 -18.44 4.35 -19.65
C PRO A 165 -17.85 3.31 -18.71
N ILE A 166 -16.78 2.65 -19.15
CA ILE A 166 -16.00 1.67 -18.36
C ILE A 166 -14.52 2.02 -18.33
N MET A 167 -13.79 1.35 -17.44
CA MET A 167 -12.34 1.37 -17.37
C MET A 167 -11.78 0.00 -17.67
N LEU A 168 -10.82 -0.08 -18.60
CA LEU A 168 -9.92 -1.22 -18.73
C LEU A 168 -8.69 -0.97 -17.86
N LYS A 169 -8.34 -1.93 -17.02
CA LYS A 169 -7.20 -1.82 -16.08
C LYS A 169 -6.30 -3.04 -16.19
N ALA A 170 -4.98 -2.82 -16.22
CA ALA A 170 -4.01 -3.90 -16.14
C ALA A 170 -4.04 -4.56 -14.75
N GLU A 171 -4.06 -5.90 -14.68
CA GLU A 171 -4.07 -6.66 -13.42
C GLU A 171 -2.81 -6.38 -12.58
N GLY A 172 -1.65 -6.27 -13.22
CA GLY A 172 -0.39 -5.90 -12.56
C GLY A 172 -0.18 -4.40 -12.39
N GLY A 173 -1.14 -3.56 -12.82
CA GLY A 173 -1.03 -2.11 -12.80
C GLY A 173 -1.18 -1.51 -11.41
N GLY A 174 -0.39 -0.44 -11.16
CA GLY A 174 -0.46 0.36 -9.94
C GLY A 174 -0.11 1.82 -10.23
N GLY A 175 -0.46 2.71 -9.29
CA GLY A 175 -0.15 4.15 -9.43
C GLY A 175 -0.78 4.82 -10.65
N GLY A 176 -1.98 4.38 -11.08
CA GLY A 176 -2.69 4.96 -12.22
C GLY A 176 -2.18 4.58 -13.60
N ARG A 177 -1.19 3.68 -13.71
CA ARG A 177 -0.67 3.21 -15.00
C ARG A 177 -1.47 2.03 -15.54
N GLY A 178 -1.64 1.99 -16.88
CA GLY A 178 -2.37 0.89 -17.53
C GLY A 178 -3.89 1.00 -17.35
N ILE A 179 -4.43 2.22 -17.30
CA ILE A 179 -5.86 2.51 -17.18
C ILE A 179 -6.33 3.20 -18.46
N PHE A 180 -7.40 2.68 -19.06
CA PHE A 180 -8.02 3.22 -20.27
C PHE A 180 -9.52 3.38 -20.06
N ALA A 181 -10.03 4.59 -20.21
CA ALA A 181 -11.46 4.85 -20.18
C ALA A 181 -12.07 4.57 -21.57
N ILE A 182 -13.21 3.89 -21.60
CA ILE A 182 -13.98 3.55 -22.80
C ILE A 182 -15.35 4.21 -22.68
N HIS A 183 -15.62 5.16 -23.54
CA HIS A 183 -16.88 5.89 -23.55
C HIS A 183 -17.86 5.38 -24.63
N ASN A 184 -17.31 4.71 -25.66
CA ASN A 184 -18.08 4.16 -26.78
C ASN A 184 -17.63 2.72 -27.05
N GLU A 185 -18.58 1.82 -27.32
CA GLU A 185 -18.29 0.42 -27.60
C GLU A 185 -17.37 0.24 -28.83
N ALA A 186 -17.44 1.13 -29.81
CA ALA A 186 -16.56 1.09 -30.99
C ALA A 186 -15.05 1.27 -30.66
N GLU A 187 -14.74 1.88 -29.52
CA GLU A 187 -13.35 2.09 -29.06
C GLU A 187 -12.74 0.85 -28.40
N LEU A 188 -13.57 -0.13 -28.06
CA LEU A 188 -13.18 -1.24 -27.19
C LEU A 188 -12.03 -2.07 -27.76
N ASP A 189 -12.08 -2.45 -29.04
CA ASP A 189 -11.09 -3.34 -29.66
C ASP A 189 -9.69 -2.71 -29.66
N ASP A 190 -9.60 -1.48 -30.12
CA ASP A 190 -8.37 -0.72 -30.16
C ASP A 190 -7.81 -0.45 -28.75
N ALA A 191 -8.66 -0.07 -27.84
CA ALA A 191 -8.28 0.23 -26.47
C ALA A 191 -7.84 -1.04 -25.74
N PHE A 192 -8.52 -2.17 -25.94
CA PHE A 192 -8.16 -3.44 -25.33
C PHE A 192 -6.78 -3.91 -25.81
N PHE A 193 -6.51 -3.84 -27.12
CA PHE A 193 -5.22 -4.19 -27.69
C PHE A 193 -4.09 -3.29 -27.14
N LYS A 194 -4.29 -1.97 -27.12
CA LYS A 194 -3.33 -1.00 -26.59
C LYS A 194 -3.06 -1.22 -25.10
N ALA A 195 -4.14 -1.43 -24.32
CA ALA A 195 -4.04 -1.67 -22.88
C ALA A 195 -3.28 -2.97 -22.57
N SER A 196 -3.59 -4.07 -23.28
CA SER A 196 -2.93 -5.37 -23.13
C SER A 196 -1.45 -5.28 -23.51
N SER A 197 -1.13 -4.65 -24.63
CA SER A 197 0.26 -4.45 -25.07
C SER A 197 1.07 -3.61 -24.08
N MET A 198 0.49 -2.53 -23.56
CA MET A 198 1.12 -1.70 -22.53
C MET A 198 1.30 -2.47 -21.21
N ALA A 199 0.30 -3.26 -20.80
CA ALA A 199 0.38 -4.08 -19.61
C ALA A 199 1.51 -5.12 -19.71
N GLN A 200 1.65 -5.77 -20.85
CA GLN A 200 2.75 -6.69 -21.12
C GLN A 200 4.11 -5.99 -21.05
N ALA A 201 4.25 -4.84 -21.68
CA ALA A 201 5.52 -4.10 -21.70
C ALA A 201 5.92 -3.54 -20.33
N SER A 202 4.94 -3.06 -19.55
CA SER A 202 5.20 -2.38 -18.26
C SER A 202 5.27 -3.31 -17.06
N PHE A 203 4.48 -4.41 -17.09
CA PHE A 203 4.28 -5.29 -15.93
C PHE A 203 4.59 -6.75 -16.22
N GLY A 204 4.92 -7.11 -17.47
CA GLY A 204 5.15 -8.51 -17.89
C GLY A 204 3.90 -9.38 -17.91
N ASN A 205 2.70 -8.78 -17.78
CA ASN A 205 1.42 -9.47 -17.70
C ASN A 205 0.37 -8.70 -18.53
N PRO A 206 -0.15 -9.29 -19.65
CA PRO A 206 -1.09 -8.61 -20.55
C PRO A 206 -2.53 -8.62 -20.04
N ARG A 207 -2.80 -9.23 -18.89
CA ARG A 207 -4.16 -9.46 -18.37
C ARG A 207 -4.83 -8.16 -17.96
N LEU A 208 -6.06 -7.97 -18.40
CA LEU A 208 -6.88 -6.80 -18.13
C LEU A 208 -8.16 -7.20 -17.38
N PHE A 209 -8.67 -6.28 -16.56
CA PHE A 209 -10.00 -6.38 -15.98
C PHE A 209 -10.82 -5.12 -16.31
N VAL A 210 -12.14 -5.24 -16.21
CA VAL A 210 -13.10 -4.19 -16.51
C VAL A 210 -13.72 -3.68 -15.23
N GLU A 211 -13.85 -2.36 -15.09
CA GLU A 211 -14.63 -1.71 -14.03
C GLU A 211 -15.51 -0.62 -14.61
N LYS A 212 -16.61 -0.32 -13.93
CA LYS A 212 -17.43 0.85 -14.22
C LYS A 212 -16.58 2.12 -14.06
N PHE A 213 -16.64 3.03 -15.02
CA PHE A 213 -16.11 4.37 -14.83
C PHE A 213 -17.04 5.16 -13.92
N LEU A 214 -16.50 5.65 -12.82
CA LEU A 214 -17.23 6.52 -11.89
C LEU A 214 -16.78 7.96 -12.12
N ALA A 215 -17.70 8.83 -12.53
CA ALA A 215 -17.45 10.25 -12.74
C ALA A 215 -17.59 11.05 -11.43
N ASP A 216 -16.95 12.20 -11.36
CA ASP A 216 -17.08 13.20 -10.29
C ASP A 216 -16.88 12.66 -8.86
N VAL A 217 -16.08 11.60 -8.74
CA VAL A 217 -15.82 10.94 -7.45
C VAL A 217 -14.81 11.71 -6.59
N ARG A 218 -14.91 11.50 -5.29
CA ARG A 218 -13.87 11.86 -4.32
C ARG A 218 -13.02 10.66 -3.99
N HIS A 219 -11.71 10.88 -3.91
CA HIS A 219 -10.77 9.85 -3.46
C HIS A 219 -10.53 10.04 -1.97
N ILE A 220 -11.12 9.19 -1.19
CA ILE A 220 -11.05 9.20 0.28
C ILE A 220 -10.38 7.92 0.75
N GLU A 221 -9.47 8.03 1.72
CA GLU A 221 -8.76 6.89 2.24
C GLU A 221 -8.72 6.86 3.76
N ILE A 222 -8.67 5.66 4.31
CA ILE A 222 -8.60 5.39 5.75
C ILE A 222 -7.29 4.68 6.06
N GLN A 223 -6.42 5.36 6.82
CA GLN A 223 -5.26 4.69 7.40
C GLN A 223 -5.69 3.86 8.60
N VAL A 224 -5.17 2.65 8.70
CA VAL A 224 -5.36 1.77 9.85
C VAL A 224 -4.01 1.35 10.42
N ILE A 225 -4.00 1.06 11.71
CA ILE A 225 -2.92 0.36 12.38
C ILE A 225 -3.51 -0.83 13.12
N ALA A 226 -2.91 -1.98 12.95
CA ALA A 226 -3.33 -3.21 13.60
C ALA A 226 -2.16 -3.89 14.30
N ASP A 227 -2.44 -4.53 15.44
CA ASP A 227 -1.48 -5.38 16.13
C ASP A 227 -1.74 -6.87 15.82
N MET A 228 -0.79 -7.71 16.22
CA MET A 228 -0.91 -9.17 16.05
C MET A 228 -1.91 -9.84 17.01
N TYR A 229 -2.60 -9.06 17.84
CA TYR A 229 -3.62 -9.53 18.80
C TYR A 229 -5.05 -9.25 18.31
N GLY A 230 -5.20 -8.68 17.10
CA GLY A 230 -6.50 -8.37 16.50
C GLY A 230 -7.07 -7.00 16.88
N ASN A 231 -6.32 -6.16 17.59
CA ASN A 231 -6.73 -4.77 17.79
C ASN A 231 -6.47 -4.00 16.52
N VAL A 232 -7.47 -3.24 16.05
CA VAL A 232 -7.40 -2.41 14.85
C VAL A 232 -7.90 -1.01 15.19
N PHE A 233 -7.05 -0.02 14.96
CA PHE A 233 -7.42 1.39 15.03
C PHE A 233 -7.49 1.97 13.61
N ALA A 234 -8.58 2.67 13.30
CA ALA A 234 -8.77 3.40 12.06
C ALA A 234 -8.74 4.91 12.34
N PHE A 235 -7.86 5.62 11.66
CA PHE A 235 -7.73 7.07 11.76
C PHE A 235 -8.85 7.78 10.99
N ASP A 236 -8.95 9.10 11.15
CA ASP A 236 -9.82 9.91 10.30
C ASP A 236 -9.32 9.87 8.86
N GLU A 237 -10.24 10.13 7.94
CA GLU A 237 -9.95 10.07 6.51
C GLU A 237 -8.90 11.08 6.06
N ARG A 238 -8.22 10.72 4.97
CA ARG A 238 -7.51 11.67 4.11
C ARG A 238 -8.28 11.83 2.81
N ASP A 239 -8.50 13.07 2.40
CA ASP A 239 -9.05 13.43 1.09
C ASP A 239 -7.89 13.65 0.12
N CYS A 240 -7.75 12.74 -0.82
CA CYS A 240 -6.70 12.72 -1.83
C CYS A 240 -7.23 13.01 -3.24
N THR A 241 -8.34 13.75 -3.34
CA THR A 241 -9.04 14.01 -4.60
C THR A 241 -8.23 14.88 -5.57
N VAL A 242 -7.40 15.78 -5.05
CA VAL A 242 -6.58 16.66 -5.88
C VAL A 242 -5.39 15.87 -6.44
N GLN A 243 -5.53 15.45 -7.70
CA GLN A 243 -4.57 14.57 -8.37
C GLN A 243 -4.18 15.11 -9.74
N ARG A 244 -3.00 14.69 -10.22
CA ARG A 244 -2.57 14.88 -11.60
C ARG A 244 -2.08 13.54 -12.15
N ASN A 245 -2.66 13.08 -13.25
CA ASN A 245 -2.35 11.78 -13.85
C ASN A 245 -2.43 10.62 -12.84
N HIS A 246 -3.47 10.62 -12.00
CA HIS A 246 -3.69 9.67 -10.91
C HIS A 246 -2.61 9.68 -9.81
N GLN A 247 -1.83 10.74 -9.70
CA GLN A 247 -0.89 10.96 -8.61
C GLN A 247 -1.46 12.00 -7.65
N LYS A 248 -1.52 11.67 -6.37
CA LYS A 248 -1.95 12.56 -5.30
C LYS A 248 -1.01 13.77 -5.24
N LEU A 249 -1.55 14.98 -5.25
CA LEU A 249 -0.79 16.24 -5.16
C LEU A 249 -1.03 16.98 -3.85
N ILE A 250 -2.26 16.91 -3.35
CA ILE A 250 -2.66 17.55 -2.09
C ILE A 250 -3.54 16.56 -1.36
N GLU A 251 -3.18 16.31 -0.11
CA GLU A 251 -3.95 15.50 0.83
C GLU A 251 -4.42 16.37 1.99
N ILE A 252 -5.69 16.23 2.38
CA ILE A 252 -6.32 17.03 3.41
C ILE A 252 -7.00 16.14 4.44
N THR A 253 -6.83 16.44 5.72
CA THR A 253 -7.55 15.73 6.81
C THR A 253 -8.01 16.74 7.88
N PRO A 254 -9.28 16.68 8.34
CA PRO A 254 -10.38 15.91 7.74
C PRO A 254 -10.76 16.46 6.36
N SER A 255 -11.53 15.69 5.57
CA SER A 255 -11.99 16.12 4.26
C SER A 255 -12.82 17.42 4.37
N PRO A 256 -12.55 18.43 3.53
CA PRO A 256 -13.35 19.65 3.50
C PRO A 256 -14.67 19.46 2.75
N TRP A 257 -14.85 18.34 2.07
CA TRP A 257 -16.07 18.06 1.34
C TRP A 257 -17.21 17.66 2.28
N LYS A 258 -18.32 18.41 2.22
CA LYS A 258 -19.49 18.21 3.09
C LYS A 258 -20.15 16.84 2.93
N GLY A 259 -19.90 16.13 1.84
CA GLY A 259 -20.39 14.76 1.63
C GLY A 259 -19.73 13.73 2.55
N VAL A 260 -18.57 14.02 3.15
CA VAL A 260 -18.01 13.17 4.20
C VAL A 260 -18.66 13.54 5.53
N THR A 261 -19.90 13.04 5.70
CA THR A 261 -20.64 13.19 6.96
C THR A 261 -19.99 12.34 8.08
N PRO A 262 -20.30 12.58 9.37
CA PRO A 262 -19.86 11.72 10.47
C PRO A 262 -20.22 10.24 10.25
N GLU A 263 -21.42 9.97 9.72
CA GLU A 263 -21.93 8.62 9.44
C GLU A 263 -21.10 7.94 8.34
N LEU A 264 -20.81 8.65 7.24
CA LEU A 264 -19.96 8.13 6.16
C LEU A 264 -18.54 7.87 6.68
N ARG A 265 -17.97 8.77 7.48
CA ARG A 265 -16.64 8.58 8.10
C ARG A 265 -16.59 7.31 8.91
N GLU A 266 -17.55 7.08 9.79
CA GLU A 266 -17.57 5.86 10.61
C GLU A 266 -17.84 4.62 9.78
N ARG A 267 -18.65 4.69 8.73
CA ARG A 267 -18.85 3.60 7.77
C ARG A 267 -17.55 3.20 7.06
N LEU A 268 -16.77 4.18 6.59
CA LEU A 268 -15.47 3.94 5.97
C LEU A 268 -14.46 3.32 6.94
N LYS A 269 -14.41 3.83 8.18
CA LYS A 269 -13.57 3.26 9.24
C LYS A 269 -13.98 1.82 9.59
N ASP A 270 -15.27 1.53 9.64
CA ASP A 270 -15.78 0.17 9.87
C ASP A 270 -15.36 -0.77 8.74
N TYR A 271 -15.52 -0.35 7.49
CA TYR A 271 -15.07 -1.12 6.33
C TYR A 271 -13.58 -1.44 6.41
N ALA A 272 -12.76 -0.44 6.70
CA ALA A 272 -11.32 -0.60 6.83
C ALA A 272 -10.95 -1.56 7.98
N ARG A 273 -11.58 -1.43 9.16
CA ARG A 273 -11.36 -2.33 10.31
C ARG A 273 -11.75 -3.78 9.98
N ARG A 274 -12.89 -3.98 9.30
CA ARG A 274 -13.39 -5.31 8.94
C ARG A 274 -12.49 -6.01 7.94
N LEU A 275 -12.05 -5.29 6.89
CA LEU A 275 -11.09 -5.81 5.90
C LEU A 275 -9.80 -6.29 6.56
N VAL A 276 -9.20 -5.45 7.37
CA VAL A 276 -7.91 -5.71 8.03
C VAL A 276 -8.03 -6.86 9.04
N ARG A 277 -9.11 -6.88 9.83
CA ARG A 277 -9.33 -7.92 10.84
C ARG A 277 -9.60 -9.29 10.23
N ASP A 278 -10.39 -9.34 9.15
CA ASP A 278 -10.80 -10.59 8.49
C ASP A 278 -9.61 -11.40 7.96
N VAL A 279 -8.57 -10.73 7.47
CA VAL A 279 -7.38 -11.39 6.93
C VAL A 279 -6.23 -11.53 7.96
N GLY A 280 -6.49 -11.18 9.22
CA GLY A 280 -5.46 -11.21 10.27
C GLY A 280 -4.28 -10.27 10.00
N TYR A 281 -4.55 -9.14 9.33
CA TYR A 281 -3.52 -8.15 9.02
C TYR A 281 -3.01 -7.48 10.29
N HIS A 282 -1.72 -7.26 10.37
CA HIS A 282 -1.09 -6.40 11.39
C HIS A 282 -0.13 -5.42 10.73
N SER A 283 0.22 -4.33 11.42
CA SER A 283 0.99 -3.18 10.94
C SER A 283 0.11 -2.09 10.34
N LEU A 284 0.71 -1.20 9.57
CA LEU A 284 0.05 -0.09 8.90
C LEU A 284 -0.52 -0.52 7.54
N ALA A 285 -1.73 -0.09 7.25
CA ALA A 285 -2.31 -0.17 5.92
C ALA A 285 -3.15 1.07 5.62
N THR A 286 -3.45 1.30 4.36
CA THR A 286 -4.39 2.33 3.92
C THR A 286 -5.41 1.70 2.99
N VAL A 287 -6.69 1.91 3.30
CA VAL A 287 -7.83 1.43 2.53
C VAL A 287 -8.38 2.60 1.74
N GLU A 288 -8.36 2.51 0.42
CA GLU A 288 -8.74 3.59 -0.50
C GLU A 288 -10.14 3.37 -1.07
N PHE A 289 -10.93 4.43 -1.09
CA PHE A 289 -12.30 4.45 -1.58
C PHE A 289 -12.51 5.55 -2.61
N LEU A 290 -13.39 5.28 -3.59
CA LEU A 290 -14.05 6.32 -4.39
C LEU A 290 -15.42 6.58 -3.79
N ILE A 291 -15.73 7.83 -3.54
CA ILE A 291 -17.04 8.25 -3.05
C ILE A 291 -17.74 8.97 -4.19
N THR A 292 -18.91 8.49 -4.58
CA THR A 292 -19.75 9.11 -5.60
C THR A 292 -20.45 10.39 -5.08
N PRO A 293 -20.98 11.26 -5.94
CA PRO A 293 -21.66 12.48 -5.52
C PRO A 293 -22.85 12.25 -4.59
N ASP A 294 -23.50 11.09 -4.68
CA ASP A 294 -24.61 10.64 -3.81
C ASP A 294 -24.13 10.03 -2.48
N GLY A 295 -22.82 9.98 -2.25
CA GLY A 295 -22.23 9.54 -0.98
C GLY A 295 -21.99 8.03 -0.87
N GLU A 296 -22.07 7.27 -1.97
CA GLU A 296 -21.78 5.84 -1.93
C GLU A 296 -20.28 5.55 -2.07
N PRO A 297 -19.69 4.83 -1.11
CA PRO A 297 -18.29 4.47 -1.14
C PRO A 297 -18.06 3.15 -1.88
N TYR A 298 -17.01 3.11 -2.68
CA TYR A 298 -16.54 1.91 -3.37
C TYR A 298 -15.05 1.68 -3.05
N LEU A 299 -14.72 0.52 -2.50
CA LEU A 299 -13.33 0.12 -2.30
C LEU A 299 -12.62 0.00 -3.66
N ILE A 300 -11.42 0.58 -3.75
CA ILE A 300 -10.57 0.48 -4.96
C ILE A 300 -9.29 -0.30 -4.72
N GLU A 301 -8.60 -0.07 -3.61
CA GLU A 301 -7.39 -0.80 -3.27
C GLU A 301 -7.04 -0.70 -1.78
N VAL A 302 -6.13 -1.57 -1.36
CA VAL A 302 -5.51 -1.53 -0.04
C VAL A 302 -4.01 -1.49 -0.20
N ASN A 303 -3.38 -0.45 0.31
CA ASN A 303 -1.92 -0.37 0.39
C ASN A 303 -1.44 -1.02 1.68
N THR A 304 -0.71 -2.13 1.55
CA THR A 304 -0.29 -2.97 2.67
C THR A 304 1.04 -2.53 3.28
N ARG A 305 1.21 -1.23 3.42
CA ARG A 305 2.43 -0.55 3.88
C ARG A 305 2.15 0.85 4.42
N LEU A 306 3.20 1.48 4.91
CA LEU A 306 3.19 2.91 5.19
C LEU A 306 2.99 3.72 3.88
N GLN A 307 2.14 4.72 3.89
CA GLN A 307 1.91 5.64 2.77
C GLN A 307 2.84 6.86 2.83
N VAL A 308 3.09 7.46 1.67
CA VAL A 308 3.87 8.72 1.56
C VAL A 308 3.23 9.82 2.39
N GLU A 309 1.90 9.91 2.34
CA GLU A 309 1.05 10.90 2.99
C GLU A 309 0.75 10.64 4.47
N HIS A 310 1.42 9.64 5.10
CA HIS A 310 1.21 9.32 6.53
C HIS A 310 1.41 10.52 7.45
N GLY A 311 2.29 11.46 7.07
CA GLY A 311 2.63 12.63 7.88
C GLY A 311 1.44 13.53 8.19
N ILE A 312 0.43 13.60 7.29
CA ILE A 312 -0.77 14.40 7.57
C ILE A 312 -1.62 13.77 8.68
N THR A 313 -1.67 12.44 8.75
CA THR A 313 -2.30 11.72 9.87
C THR A 313 -1.53 11.95 11.18
N GLU A 314 -0.19 11.90 11.14
CA GLU A 314 0.64 12.22 12.30
C GLU A 314 0.36 13.64 12.82
N CYS A 315 0.32 14.65 11.93
CA CYS A 315 -0.02 16.02 12.30
C CYS A 315 -1.42 16.15 12.91
N ARG A 316 -2.41 15.44 12.36
CA ARG A 316 -3.80 15.46 12.83
C ARG A 316 -3.94 14.91 14.25
N TYR A 317 -3.19 13.87 14.58
CA TYR A 317 -3.29 13.15 15.86
C TYR A 317 -2.19 13.54 16.87
N GLY A 318 -1.21 14.33 16.46
CA GLY A 318 -0.09 14.72 17.32
C GLY A 318 0.85 13.58 17.70
N ILE A 319 1.07 12.64 16.78
CA ILE A 319 1.89 11.42 16.99
C ILE A 319 3.16 11.43 16.12
#